data_4191fc0d9f7354c2240bc1ed8bf8e9dc
#
_entry.id   4191fc0d9f7354c2240bc1ed8bf8e9dc
#
_cell.length_a   1.000
_cell.length_b   1.000
_cell.length_c   1.000
_cell.angle_alpha   90.00
_cell.angle_beta   90.00
_cell.angle_gamma   90.00
#
_symmetry.space_group_name_H-M   'P 1'
#
loop_
_entity.id
_entity.type
_entity.pdbx_description
1 polymer ?
#
loop_
_entity_poly.entity_id
_entity_poly.type
_entity_poly.pdbx_seq_one_letter_code
_entity_poly.pdbx_strand_id
1 'polypeptide(L)'
;MTSSLHPSSERFHRYRLERLFNRILVYAVVLIFLFVVLLPFYWIFLSSITPKYLMFSIPPRYLPDKVTLENYFNIAKAIPFFRYYANSLIFALFSSATSVILAFLASYALARIRFRGSNIIFMLFILSIAIPQVGTLVPLFEMFKTFGLINSRFGMILLMASLVTPFTVWTMVSFIQQIPVEIEEAAIIDGANLPQILWRVVTPVIKPALATMTIINFIIAWNELLYPLVFATRSMTKTLSVGLVEMAVDPSMGAGRPWDLMSALSVAMIIPVLLLVLFFQRLIISGLTRGAVK
;
A
#
# COMPACT_ATOMS: atom_id res chain seq x y z
N MET A 1 -3.77 73.40 2.97
CA MET A 1 -4.59 72.64 1.99
C MET A 1 -3.70 71.59 1.33
N THR A 2 -3.70 70.43 1.81
CA THR A 2 -2.93 69.31 1.22
C THR A 2 -3.87 68.11 1.14
N SER A 3 -4.16 67.74 -0.08
CA SER A 3 -5.01 66.63 -0.48
C SER A 3 -4.42 65.29 -0.02
N SER A 4 -5.09 64.62 0.88
CA SER A 4 -4.82 63.25 1.26
C SER A 4 -5.26 62.30 0.13
N LEU A 5 -4.32 61.83 -0.65
CA LEU A 5 -4.53 60.83 -1.67
C LEU A 5 -4.89 59.51 -1.01
N HIS A 6 -6.02 58.94 -1.36
CA HIS A 6 -6.46 57.59 -1.05
C HIS A 6 -5.71 56.56 -1.89
N PRO A 7 -4.72 55.83 -1.33
CA PRO A 7 -4.07 54.75 -2.09
C PRO A 7 -4.65 53.36 -1.77
N SER A 8 -5.83 53.28 -1.19
CA SER A 8 -6.33 52.02 -0.60
C SER A 8 -7.11 51.10 -1.54
N SER A 9 -7.81 51.65 -2.54
CA SER A 9 -8.70 50.85 -3.39
C SER A 9 -7.96 50.06 -4.48
N GLU A 10 -6.95 50.68 -5.11
CA GLU A 10 -6.19 50.01 -6.19
C GLU A 10 -5.29 48.87 -5.66
N ARG A 11 -4.69 49.01 -4.48
CA ARG A 11 -3.91 47.93 -3.84
C ARG A 11 -4.81 46.73 -3.47
N PHE A 12 -6.01 46.98 -2.96
CA PHE A 12 -6.99 45.93 -2.65
C PHE A 12 -7.46 45.18 -3.89
N HIS A 13 -7.66 45.87 -5.03
CA HIS A 13 -8.01 45.24 -6.30
C HIS A 13 -6.87 44.37 -6.85
N ARG A 14 -5.63 44.86 -6.83
CA ARG A 14 -4.44 44.09 -7.22
C ARG A 14 -4.28 42.82 -6.39
N TYR A 15 -4.36 42.92 -5.06
CA TYR A 15 -4.28 41.73 -4.17
C TYR A 15 -5.42 40.71 -4.41
N ARG A 16 -6.61 41.17 -4.74
CA ARG A 16 -7.71 40.28 -5.12
C ARG A 16 -7.46 39.58 -6.45
N LEU A 17 -6.98 40.29 -7.45
CA LEU A 17 -6.67 39.75 -8.78
C LEU A 17 -5.49 38.75 -8.68
N GLU A 18 -4.44 39.09 -7.96
CA GLU A 18 -3.30 38.16 -7.71
C GLU A 18 -3.73 36.89 -6.97
N ARG A 19 -4.57 37.00 -5.94
CA ARG A 19 -5.12 35.83 -5.24
C ARG A 19 -6.03 35.00 -6.15
N LEU A 20 -6.81 35.61 -6.99
CA LEU A 20 -7.68 34.92 -7.94
C LEU A 20 -6.84 34.21 -9.00
N PHE A 21 -5.85 34.89 -9.57
CA PHE A 21 -4.92 34.33 -10.52
C PHE A 21 -4.15 33.15 -9.93
N ASN A 22 -3.59 33.27 -8.71
CA ASN A 22 -2.89 32.19 -8.03
C ASN A 22 -3.80 31.01 -7.74
N ARG A 23 -5.06 31.25 -7.36
CA ARG A 23 -6.03 30.14 -7.18
C ARG A 23 -6.33 29.42 -8.50
N ILE A 24 -6.59 30.20 -9.59
CA ILE A 24 -6.84 29.60 -10.92
C ILE A 24 -5.62 28.80 -11.37
N LEU A 25 -4.41 29.34 -11.19
CA LEU A 25 -3.17 28.64 -11.53
C LEU A 25 -3.01 27.32 -10.72
N VAL A 26 -3.25 27.36 -9.41
CA VAL A 26 -3.19 26.17 -8.56
C VAL A 26 -4.22 25.13 -9.02
N TYR A 27 -5.47 25.54 -9.27
CA TYR A 27 -6.50 24.59 -9.75
C TYR A 27 -6.16 24.05 -11.14
N ALA A 28 -5.63 24.86 -12.04
CA ALA A 28 -5.20 24.41 -13.36
C ALA A 28 -4.08 23.37 -13.26
N VAL A 29 -3.07 23.62 -12.43
CA VAL A 29 -1.98 22.67 -12.19
C VAL A 29 -2.51 21.35 -11.57
N VAL A 30 -3.39 21.46 -10.58
CA VAL A 30 -4.01 20.27 -9.95
C VAL A 30 -4.84 19.47 -10.95
N LEU A 31 -5.62 20.14 -11.81
CA LEU A 31 -6.43 19.46 -12.83
C LEU A 31 -5.57 18.78 -13.89
N ILE A 32 -4.51 19.44 -14.36
CA ILE A 32 -3.56 18.85 -15.31
C ILE A 32 -2.90 17.62 -14.67
N PHE A 33 -2.43 17.74 -13.43
CA PHE A 33 -1.84 16.63 -12.70
C PHE A 33 -2.82 15.46 -12.54
N LEU A 34 -4.05 15.73 -12.13
CA LEU A 34 -5.12 14.74 -12.02
C LEU A 34 -5.40 14.05 -13.37
N PHE A 35 -5.48 14.83 -14.45
CA PHE A 35 -5.70 14.29 -15.79
C PHE A 35 -4.57 13.32 -16.18
N VAL A 36 -3.31 13.72 -16.02
CA VAL A 36 -2.14 12.89 -16.35
C VAL A 36 -2.12 11.60 -15.51
N VAL A 37 -2.42 11.69 -14.21
CA VAL A 37 -2.45 10.54 -13.31
C VAL A 37 -3.62 9.60 -13.61
N LEU A 38 -4.81 10.13 -13.92
CA LEU A 38 -6.01 9.31 -14.15
C LEU A 38 -6.06 8.69 -15.56
N LEU A 39 -5.34 9.26 -16.53
CA LEU A 39 -5.36 8.79 -17.91
C LEU A 39 -4.98 7.29 -18.07
N PRO A 40 -3.92 6.75 -17.47
CA PRO A 40 -3.64 5.32 -17.55
C PRO A 40 -4.73 4.46 -16.89
N PHE A 41 -5.33 4.90 -15.78
CA PHE A 41 -6.44 4.18 -15.15
C PHE A 41 -7.69 4.19 -16.02
N TYR A 42 -7.99 5.32 -16.66
CA TYR A 42 -9.05 5.43 -17.64
C TYR A 42 -8.84 4.43 -18.80
N TRP A 43 -7.61 4.32 -19.30
CA TRP A 43 -7.30 3.40 -20.38
C TRP A 43 -7.47 1.93 -19.99
N ILE A 44 -6.99 1.56 -18.79
CA ILE A 44 -7.19 0.20 -18.24
C ILE A 44 -8.69 -0.08 -18.08
N PHE A 45 -9.45 0.86 -17.52
CA PHE A 45 -10.89 0.71 -17.36
C PHE A 45 -11.61 0.59 -18.70
N LEU A 46 -11.30 1.46 -19.67
CA LEU A 46 -11.86 1.40 -21.02
C LEU A 46 -11.57 0.04 -21.67
N SER A 47 -10.32 -0.42 -21.58
CA SER A 47 -9.90 -1.72 -22.13
C SER A 47 -10.64 -2.88 -21.46
N SER A 48 -10.94 -2.79 -20.16
CA SER A 48 -11.63 -3.85 -19.43
C SER A 48 -13.08 -4.08 -19.88
N ILE A 49 -13.72 -3.05 -20.43
CA ILE A 49 -15.11 -3.09 -20.91
C ILE A 49 -15.22 -3.11 -22.45
N THR A 50 -14.08 -3.12 -23.15
CA THR A 50 -14.04 -3.18 -24.62
C THR A 50 -13.98 -4.63 -25.09
N PRO A 51 -14.81 -5.03 -26.07
CA PRO A 51 -14.70 -6.36 -26.70
C PRO A 51 -13.34 -6.57 -27.36
N LYS A 52 -12.77 -7.80 -27.27
CA LYS A 52 -11.44 -8.15 -27.78
C LYS A 52 -11.22 -7.72 -29.24
N TYR A 53 -12.21 -7.88 -30.11
CA TYR A 53 -12.10 -7.55 -31.54
C TYR A 53 -12.04 -6.04 -31.84
N LEU A 54 -12.39 -5.17 -30.88
CA LEU A 54 -12.32 -3.71 -31.03
C LEU A 54 -11.06 -3.11 -30.39
N MET A 55 -10.30 -3.88 -29.61
CA MET A 55 -9.18 -3.37 -28.82
C MET A 55 -8.07 -2.75 -29.66
N PHE A 56 -7.81 -3.31 -30.86
CA PHE A 56 -6.75 -2.88 -31.76
C PHE A 56 -7.31 -2.24 -33.04
N SER A 57 -8.49 -1.61 -32.94
CA SER A 57 -9.07 -0.86 -34.08
C SER A 57 -8.21 0.33 -34.46
N ILE A 58 -8.07 0.57 -35.77
CA ILE A 58 -7.37 1.73 -36.32
C ILE A 58 -8.42 2.61 -37.01
N PRO A 59 -8.60 3.87 -36.61
CA PRO A 59 -7.90 4.61 -35.52
C PRO A 59 -8.26 4.12 -34.10
N PRO A 60 -7.38 4.38 -33.11
CA PRO A 60 -7.67 4.03 -31.71
C PRO A 60 -8.94 4.74 -31.21
N ARG A 61 -9.76 4.01 -30.45
CA ARG A 61 -11.03 4.53 -29.93
C ARG A 61 -10.85 4.95 -28.48
N TYR A 62 -11.05 6.23 -28.22
CA TYR A 62 -10.95 6.82 -26.88
C TYR A 62 -12.27 6.75 -26.09
N LEU A 63 -13.38 6.44 -26.77
CA LEU A 63 -14.68 6.20 -26.16
C LEU A 63 -15.18 4.83 -26.61
N PRO A 64 -15.91 4.08 -25.75
CA PRO A 64 -16.36 2.74 -26.09
C PRO A 64 -17.54 2.80 -27.06
N ASP A 65 -17.40 2.25 -28.28
CA ASP A 65 -18.52 2.08 -29.22
C ASP A 65 -19.46 0.98 -28.78
N LYS A 66 -18.89 -0.06 -28.14
CA LYS A 66 -19.63 -1.18 -27.54
C LYS A 66 -19.02 -1.51 -26.19
N VAL A 67 -19.87 -1.66 -25.20
CA VAL A 67 -19.49 -2.04 -23.83
C VAL A 67 -19.82 -3.51 -23.62
N THR A 68 -18.88 -4.27 -23.03
CA THR A 68 -19.09 -5.65 -22.62
C THR A 68 -18.61 -5.87 -21.19
N LEU A 69 -19.30 -6.71 -20.45
CA LEU A 69 -18.87 -7.22 -19.15
C LEU A 69 -18.35 -8.67 -19.26
N GLU A 70 -18.36 -9.26 -20.46
CA GLU A 70 -17.90 -10.63 -20.69
C GLU A 70 -16.46 -10.85 -20.25
N ASN A 71 -15.59 -9.82 -20.36
CA ASN A 71 -14.21 -9.90 -19.94
C ASN A 71 -14.10 -10.29 -18.45
N TYR A 72 -14.96 -9.73 -17.58
CA TYR A 72 -15.00 -10.06 -16.15
C TYR A 72 -15.46 -11.49 -15.86
N PHE A 73 -16.41 -12.02 -16.64
CA PHE A 73 -16.82 -13.42 -16.53
C PHE A 73 -15.77 -14.38 -17.09
N ASN A 74 -15.09 -13.99 -18.16
CA ASN A 74 -14.07 -14.81 -18.81
C ASN A 74 -12.77 -14.91 -18.01
N ILE A 75 -12.45 -13.96 -17.10
CA ILE A 75 -11.33 -14.09 -16.15
C ILE A 75 -11.45 -15.40 -15.36
N ALA A 76 -12.64 -15.73 -14.85
CA ALA A 76 -12.85 -16.93 -14.05
C ALA A 76 -12.69 -18.24 -14.84
N LYS A 77 -12.76 -18.17 -16.19
CA LYS A 77 -12.45 -19.30 -17.09
C LYS A 77 -10.96 -19.38 -17.40
N ALA A 78 -10.27 -18.24 -17.45
CA ALA A 78 -8.86 -18.15 -17.77
C ALA A 78 -7.96 -18.56 -16.61
N ILE A 79 -8.32 -18.17 -15.38
CA ILE A 79 -7.57 -18.47 -14.15
C ILE A 79 -8.57 -18.84 -13.02
N PRO A 80 -8.14 -19.54 -11.96
CA PRO A 80 -8.96 -19.75 -10.75
C PRO A 80 -9.14 -18.45 -9.95
N PHE A 81 -9.82 -17.45 -10.55
CA PHE A 81 -9.90 -16.07 -10.07
C PHE A 81 -10.27 -15.96 -8.58
N PHE A 82 -11.38 -16.57 -8.15
CA PHE A 82 -11.83 -16.47 -6.76
C PHE A 82 -10.83 -17.05 -5.76
N ARG A 83 -10.12 -18.11 -6.15
CA ARG A 83 -9.06 -18.70 -5.30
C ARG A 83 -7.86 -17.78 -5.20
N TYR A 84 -7.39 -17.23 -6.32
CA TYR A 84 -6.25 -16.30 -6.34
C TYR A 84 -6.59 -15.01 -5.60
N TYR A 85 -7.83 -14.53 -5.75
CA TYR A 85 -8.34 -13.37 -5.02
C TYR A 85 -8.34 -13.60 -3.50
N ALA A 86 -8.90 -14.72 -3.04
CA ALA A 86 -8.90 -15.11 -1.64
C ALA A 86 -7.46 -15.30 -1.09
N ASN A 87 -6.58 -15.93 -1.87
CA ASN A 87 -5.17 -16.07 -1.51
C ASN A 87 -4.49 -14.72 -1.34
N SER A 88 -4.71 -13.77 -2.26
CA SER A 88 -4.17 -12.41 -2.17
C SER A 88 -4.67 -11.67 -0.93
N LEU A 89 -5.97 -11.78 -0.61
CA LEU A 89 -6.53 -11.19 0.60
C LEU A 89 -5.93 -11.80 1.87
N ILE A 90 -5.88 -13.13 1.95
CA ILE A 90 -5.28 -13.83 3.10
C ILE A 90 -3.81 -13.43 3.23
N PHE A 91 -3.06 -13.47 2.14
CA PHE A 91 -1.66 -13.10 2.11
C PHE A 91 -1.44 -11.66 2.60
N ALA A 92 -2.16 -10.68 2.05
CA ALA A 92 -1.99 -9.28 2.41
C ALA A 92 -2.46 -8.98 3.84
N LEU A 93 -3.63 -9.49 4.25
CA LEU A 93 -4.18 -9.26 5.59
C LEU A 93 -3.30 -9.87 6.69
N PHE A 94 -2.95 -11.13 6.55
CA PHE A 94 -2.19 -11.81 7.60
C PHE A 94 -0.73 -11.37 7.64
N SER A 95 -0.11 -11.08 6.50
CA SER A 95 1.26 -10.53 6.48
C SER A 95 1.32 -9.15 7.14
N SER A 96 0.37 -8.27 6.83
CA SER A 96 0.31 -6.94 7.43
C SER A 96 0.03 -7.00 8.94
N ALA A 97 -0.93 -7.82 9.37
CA ALA A 97 -1.26 -7.99 10.79
C ALA A 97 -0.08 -8.55 11.58
N THR A 98 0.55 -9.63 11.08
CA THR A 98 1.73 -10.25 11.71
C THR A 98 2.88 -9.25 11.82
N SER A 99 3.18 -8.54 10.74
CA SER A 99 4.23 -7.52 10.72
C SER A 99 3.97 -6.42 11.75
N VAL A 100 2.76 -5.86 11.78
CA VAL A 100 2.43 -4.76 12.71
C VAL A 100 2.51 -5.21 14.16
N ILE A 101 2.03 -6.42 14.49
CA ILE A 101 2.13 -6.97 15.86
C ILE A 101 3.59 -7.14 16.26
N LEU A 102 4.41 -7.79 15.43
CA LEU A 102 5.83 -8.00 15.71
C LEU A 102 6.59 -6.68 15.79
N ALA A 103 6.33 -5.77 14.85
CA ALA A 103 6.95 -4.45 14.83
C ALA A 103 6.55 -3.60 16.04
N PHE A 104 5.30 -3.65 16.49
CA PHE A 104 4.86 -2.93 17.68
C PHE A 104 5.62 -3.40 18.92
N LEU A 105 5.73 -4.70 19.14
CA LEU A 105 6.47 -5.26 20.28
C LEU A 105 7.96 -4.91 20.22
N ALA A 106 8.58 -5.06 19.04
CA ALA A 106 10.00 -4.72 18.84
C ALA A 106 10.25 -3.22 19.02
N SER A 107 9.39 -2.37 18.46
CA SER A 107 9.56 -0.92 18.56
C SER A 107 9.32 -0.40 19.98
N TYR A 108 8.41 -0.99 20.74
CA TYR A 108 8.26 -0.67 22.16
C TYR A 108 9.54 -0.99 22.94
N ALA A 109 10.09 -2.20 22.75
CA ALA A 109 11.35 -2.59 23.40
C ALA A 109 12.49 -1.63 23.04
N LEU A 110 12.63 -1.27 21.76
CA LEU A 110 13.68 -0.36 21.28
C LEU A 110 13.50 1.09 21.74
N ALA A 111 12.25 1.54 21.90
CA ALA A 111 11.95 2.92 22.28
C ALA A 111 11.98 3.15 23.80
N ARG A 112 11.66 2.13 24.62
CA ARG A 112 11.45 2.27 26.08
C ARG A 112 12.45 1.51 26.92
N ILE A 113 12.90 0.34 26.47
CA ILE A 113 13.78 -0.50 27.27
C ILE A 113 15.24 -0.19 26.92
N ARG A 114 15.99 0.25 27.92
CA ARG A 114 17.43 0.49 27.79
C ARG A 114 18.18 -0.83 27.98
N PHE A 115 18.68 -1.42 26.90
CA PHE A 115 19.52 -2.61 26.94
C PHE A 115 20.74 -2.47 26.05
N ARG A 116 21.81 -3.21 26.38
CA ARG A 116 23.05 -3.21 25.58
C ARG A 116 22.77 -3.76 24.19
N GLY A 117 23.14 -3.00 23.14
CA GLY A 117 22.95 -3.41 21.74
C GLY A 117 21.64 -2.95 21.10
N SER A 118 20.75 -2.23 21.79
CA SER A 118 19.49 -1.72 21.21
C SER A 118 19.72 -0.90 19.93
N ASN A 119 20.72 -0.03 19.90
CA ASN A 119 21.08 0.77 18.73
C ASN A 119 21.61 -0.10 17.57
N ILE A 120 22.34 -1.17 17.87
CA ILE A 120 22.83 -2.10 16.83
C ILE A 120 21.64 -2.84 16.21
N ILE A 121 20.74 -3.36 17.04
CA ILE A 121 19.52 -4.04 16.55
C ILE A 121 18.67 -3.09 15.70
N PHE A 122 18.47 -1.86 16.17
CA PHE A 122 17.74 -0.85 15.40
C PHE A 122 18.42 -0.54 14.05
N MET A 123 19.74 -0.39 14.05
CA MET A 123 20.54 -0.20 12.83
C MET A 123 20.41 -1.40 11.87
N LEU A 124 20.41 -2.64 12.39
CA LEU A 124 20.20 -3.84 11.57
C LEU A 124 18.83 -3.86 10.89
N PHE A 125 17.76 -3.43 11.56
CA PHE A 125 16.46 -3.24 10.92
C PHE A 125 16.54 -2.24 9.77
N ILE A 126 17.21 -1.10 9.96
CA ILE A 126 17.35 -0.09 8.89
C ILE A 126 18.19 -0.62 7.73
N LEU A 127 19.31 -1.29 8.02
CA LEU A 127 20.19 -1.87 6.99
C LEU A 127 19.47 -2.94 6.17
N SER A 128 18.58 -3.72 6.79
CA SER A 128 17.84 -4.76 6.08
C SER A 128 16.88 -4.21 5.00
N ILE A 129 16.42 -2.96 5.14
CA ILE A 129 15.59 -2.29 4.12
C ILE A 129 16.39 -2.02 2.83
N ALA A 130 17.70 -1.81 2.96
CA ALA A 130 18.57 -1.52 1.82
C ALA A 130 18.97 -2.77 1.02
N ILE A 131 18.67 -3.99 1.50
CA ILE A 131 19.01 -5.22 0.81
C ILE A 131 18.11 -5.40 -0.41
N PRO A 132 18.66 -5.53 -1.63
CA PRO A 132 17.86 -5.72 -2.84
C PRO A 132 17.07 -7.04 -2.79
N GLN A 133 15.76 -6.98 -3.01
CA GLN A 133 14.87 -8.16 -2.96
C GLN A 133 15.33 -9.29 -3.88
N VAL A 134 15.76 -8.95 -5.11
CA VAL A 134 16.22 -9.94 -6.09
C VAL A 134 17.43 -10.74 -5.59
N GLY A 135 18.34 -10.08 -4.86
CA GLY A 135 19.52 -10.74 -4.28
C GLY A 135 19.19 -11.76 -3.18
N THR A 136 18.05 -11.62 -2.53
CA THR A 136 17.62 -12.52 -1.46
C THR A 136 16.81 -13.74 -1.94
N LEU A 137 16.34 -13.73 -3.20
CA LEU A 137 15.44 -14.78 -3.72
C LEU A 137 16.03 -16.18 -3.64
N VAL A 138 17.28 -16.36 -4.12
CA VAL A 138 17.89 -17.69 -4.19
C VAL A 138 18.17 -18.26 -2.80
N PRO A 139 18.83 -17.53 -1.88
CA PRO A 139 19.03 -17.99 -0.51
C PRO A 139 17.71 -18.32 0.23
N LEU A 140 16.71 -17.46 0.07
CA LEU A 140 15.40 -17.69 0.68
C LEU A 140 14.69 -18.90 0.08
N PHE A 141 14.78 -19.11 -1.23
CA PHE A 141 14.19 -20.28 -1.89
C PHE A 141 14.78 -21.58 -1.34
N GLU A 142 16.11 -21.70 -1.23
CA GLU A 142 16.75 -22.88 -0.68
C GLU A 142 16.38 -23.09 0.80
N MET A 143 16.31 -22.04 1.59
CA MET A 143 15.86 -22.10 2.97
C MET A 143 14.41 -22.60 3.05
N PHE A 144 13.51 -22.04 2.27
CA PHE A 144 12.09 -22.44 2.27
C PHE A 144 11.88 -23.87 1.79
N LYS A 145 12.69 -24.30 0.81
CA LYS A 145 12.69 -25.69 0.32
C LYS A 145 13.10 -26.65 1.44
N THR A 146 14.17 -26.33 2.17
CA THR A 146 14.67 -27.15 3.29
C THR A 146 13.64 -27.27 4.41
N PHE A 147 12.91 -26.20 4.72
CA PHE A 147 11.85 -26.21 5.74
C PHE A 147 10.50 -26.69 5.23
N GLY A 148 10.37 -27.09 3.95
CA GLY A 148 9.10 -27.51 3.37
C GLY A 148 8.04 -26.42 3.27
N LEU A 149 8.45 -25.15 3.22
CA LEU A 149 7.58 -23.97 3.20
C LEU A 149 7.23 -23.49 1.78
N ILE A 150 7.79 -24.10 0.74
CA ILE A 150 7.41 -23.84 -0.66
C ILE A 150 5.93 -24.25 -0.85
N ASN A 151 5.15 -23.42 -1.52
CA ASN A 151 3.70 -23.58 -1.68
C ASN A 151 2.92 -23.60 -0.36
N SER A 152 3.45 -23.03 0.71
CA SER A 152 2.79 -22.87 2.00
C SER A 152 2.25 -21.44 2.16
N ARG A 153 0.95 -21.29 2.42
CA ARG A 153 0.35 -19.98 2.77
C ARG A 153 1.02 -19.39 4.01
N PHE A 154 1.29 -20.22 5.00
CA PHE A 154 1.98 -19.80 6.22
C PHE A 154 3.40 -19.30 5.92
N GLY A 155 4.18 -20.07 5.13
CA GLY A 155 5.51 -19.64 4.70
C GLY A 155 5.48 -18.30 3.97
N MET A 156 4.55 -18.12 3.02
CA MET A 156 4.38 -16.88 2.29
C MET A 156 4.05 -15.69 3.20
N ILE A 157 3.15 -15.89 4.18
CA ILE A 157 2.77 -14.86 5.15
C ILE A 157 3.98 -14.46 6.01
N LEU A 158 4.74 -15.44 6.53
CA LEU A 158 5.93 -15.17 7.32
C LEU A 158 7.00 -14.43 6.51
N LEU A 159 7.23 -14.86 5.27
CA LEU A 159 8.18 -14.22 4.38
C LEU A 159 7.84 -12.74 4.18
N MET A 160 6.60 -12.48 3.78
CA MET A 160 6.16 -11.11 3.53
C MET A 160 6.15 -10.26 4.80
N ALA A 161 5.69 -10.81 5.91
CA ALA A 161 5.75 -10.13 7.20
C ALA A 161 7.19 -9.76 7.57
N SER A 162 8.16 -10.66 7.38
CA SER A 162 9.57 -10.38 7.66
C SER A 162 10.14 -9.24 6.81
N LEU A 163 9.71 -9.12 5.56
CA LEU A 163 10.17 -8.08 4.64
C LEU A 163 9.66 -6.68 4.98
N VAL A 164 8.40 -6.58 5.43
CA VAL A 164 7.80 -5.26 5.74
C VAL A 164 8.00 -4.84 7.20
N THR A 165 8.37 -5.78 8.10
CA THR A 165 8.59 -5.51 9.53
C THR A 165 9.69 -4.47 9.78
N PRO A 166 10.85 -4.46 9.13
CA PRO A 166 11.91 -3.47 9.39
C PRO A 166 11.46 -2.03 9.21
N PHE A 167 10.78 -1.73 8.11
CA PHE A 167 10.21 -0.41 7.86
C PHE A 167 9.15 -0.04 8.90
N THR A 168 8.32 -1.01 9.28
CA THR A 168 7.28 -0.83 10.29
C THR A 168 7.90 -0.54 11.67
N VAL A 169 8.95 -1.26 12.07
CA VAL A 169 9.71 -1.02 13.32
C VAL A 169 10.30 0.39 13.32
N TRP A 170 11.00 0.77 12.26
CA TRP A 170 11.60 2.10 12.16
C TRP A 170 10.57 3.21 12.35
N THR A 171 9.43 3.09 11.69
CA THR A 171 8.35 4.07 11.78
C THR A 171 7.70 4.06 13.16
N MET A 172 7.41 2.89 13.72
CA MET A 172 6.73 2.75 15.02
C MET A 172 7.58 3.23 16.20
N VAL A 173 8.91 3.04 16.15
CA VAL A 173 9.84 3.59 17.17
C VAL A 173 9.63 5.11 17.29
N SER A 174 9.58 5.81 16.16
CA SER A 174 9.37 7.26 16.13
C SER A 174 8.02 7.70 16.74
N PHE A 175 6.97 6.92 16.54
CA PHE A 175 5.66 7.21 17.15
C PHE A 175 5.64 6.93 18.65
N ILE A 176 6.26 5.84 19.10
CA ILE A 176 6.29 5.49 20.52
C ILE A 176 7.13 6.51 21.31
N GLN A 177 8.23 7.00 20.72
CA GLN A 177 9.08 8.03 21.35
C GLN A 177 8.36 9.37 21.56
N GLN A 178 7.28 9.67 20.82
CA GLN A 178 6.49 10.87 20.98
C GLN A 178 5.49 10.80 22.16
N ILE A 179 5.27 9.62 22.73
CA ILE A 179 4.39 9.45 23.90
C ILE A 179 5.16 9.92 25.14
N PRO A 180 4.63 10.85 25.96
CA PRO A 180 5.23 11.20 27.22
C PRO A 180 5.37 9.96 28.13
N VAL A 181 6.57 9.77 28.71
CA VAL A 181 6.87 8.59 29.55
C VAL A 181 6.02 8.59 30.82
N GLU A 182 5.65 9.76 31.28
CA GLU A 182 4.83 10.00 32.48
C GLU A 182 3.47 9.28 32.44
N ILE A 183 2.91 9.08 31.24
CA ILE A 183 1.65 8.35 31.07
C ILE A 183 1.83 6.87 31.41
N GLU A 184 2.97 6.28 31.02
CA GLU A 184 3.30 4.89 31.30
C GLU A 184 3.71 4.71 32.77
N GLU A 185 4.45 5.68 33.34
CA GLU A 185 4.83 5.71 34.77
C GLU A 185 3.62 5.80 35.68
N ALA A 186 2.63 6.65 35.36
CA ALA A 186 1.37 6.71 36.09
C ALA A 186 0.65 5.35 36.09
N ALA A 187 0.59 4.67 34.97
CA ALA A 187 -0.02 3.35 34.88
C ALA A 187 0.74 2.29 35.72
N ILE A 188 2.06 2.40 35.82
CA ILE A 188 2.87 1.53 36.69
C ILE A 188 2.53 1.78 38.17
N ILE A 189 2.39 3.05 38.59
CA ILE A 189 2.00 3.41 39.93
C ILE A 189 0.60 2.87 40.28
N ASP A 190 -0.30 2.84 39.27
CA ASP A 190 -1.65 2.25 39.40
C ASP A 190 -1.62 0.69 39.36
N GLY A 191 -0.44 0.06 39.33
CA GLY A 191 -0.27 -1.37 39.39
C GLY A 191 -0.43 -2.11 38.06
N ALA A 192 -0.37 -1.39 36.92
CA ALA A 192 -0.46 -2.02 35.59
C ALA A 192 0.82 -2.81 35.28
N ASN A 193 0.64 -4.07 34.81
CA ASN A 193 1.73 -4.87 34.27
C ASN A 193 2.04 -4.49 32.80
N LEU A 194 3.20 -4.97 32.30
CA LEU A 194 3.65 -4.66 30.95
C LEU A 194 2.61 -4.94 29.84
N PRO A 195 1.92 -6.10 29.79
CA PRO A 195 0.85 -6.32 28.83
C PRO A 195 -0.30 -5.30 28.93
N GLN A 196 -0.67 -4.89 30.17
CA GLN A 196 -1.71 -3.87 30.37
C GLN A 196 -1.25 -2.50 29.87
N ILE A 197 -0.01 -2.11 30.11
CA ILE A 197 0.58 -0.88 29.58
C ILE A 197 0.53 -0.89 28.06
N LEU A 198 1.02 -1.96 27.42
CA LEU A 198 1.02 -2.09 25.95
C LEU A 198 -0.38 -1.95 25.36
N TRP A 199 -1.35 -2.72 25.89
CA TRP A 199 -2.66 -2.81 25.23
C TRP A 199 -3.67 -1.76 25.69
N ARG A 200 -3.59 -1.29 26.94
CA ARG A 200 -4.56 -0.32 27.50
C ARG A 200 -4.08 1.11 27.51
N VAL A 201 -2.76 1.33 27.49
CA VAL A 201 -2.16 2.68 27.55
C VAL A 201 -1.55 3.05 26.20
N VAL A 202 -0.56 2.30 25.73
CA VAL A 202 0.21 2.65 24.53
C VAL A 202 -0.62 2.45 23.26
N THR A 203 -1.27 1.30 23.08
CA THR A 203 -2.05 0.98 21.86
C THR A 203 -3.13 2.03 21.54
N PRO A 204 -3.96 2.49 22.49
CA PRO A 204 -4.96 3.54 22.19
C PRO A 204 -4.34 4.84 21.67
N VAL A 205 -3.20 5.24 22.23
CA VAL A 205 -2.50 6.49 21.85
C VAL A 205 -1.93 6.39 20.42
N ILE A 206 -1.32 5.25 20.07
CA ILE A 206 -0.71 5.05 18.74
C ILE A 206 -1.65 4.36 17.75
N LYS A 207 -2.92 4.17 18.08
CA LYS A 207 -3.92 3.54 17.20
C LYS A 207 -3.91 4.10 15.77
N PRO A 208 -3.82 5.44 15.54
CA PRO A 208 -3.71 5.97 14.18
C PRO A 208 -2.46 5.48 13.45
N ALA A 209 -1.31 5.39 14.13
CA ALA A 209 -0.06 4.90 13.55
C ALA A 209 -0.14 3.40 13.24
N LEU A 210 -0.70 2.58 14.15
CA LEU A 210 -0.94 1.15 13.92
C LEU A 210 -1.83 0.93 12.69
N ALA A 211 -2.94 1.66 12.59
CA ALA A 211 -3.84 1.57 11.44
C ALA A 211 -3.15 1.98 10.14
N THR A 212 -2.39 3.06 10.14
CA THR A 212 -1.64 3.53 8.97
C THR A 212 -0.62 2.49 8.51
N MET A 213 0.16 1.91 9.43
CA MET A 213 1.14 0.87 9.10
C MET A 213 0.48 -0.41 8.60
N THR A 214 -0.66 -0.80 9.18
CA THR A 214 -1.45 -1.95 8.69
C THR A 214 -1.88 -1.73 7.24
N ILE A 215 -2.36 -0.54 6.91
CA ILE A 215 -2.81 -0.20 5.55
C ILE A 215 -1.64 -0.19 4.57
N ILE A 216 -0.52 0.45 4.93
CA ILE A 216 0.67 0.50 4.10
C ILE A 216 1.20 -0.91 3.83
N ASN A 217 1.35 -1.73 4.87
CA ASN A 217 1.81 -3.11 4.73
C ASN A 217 0.85 -3.97 3.91
N PHE A 218 -0.47 -3.75 4.06
CA PHE A 218 -1.47 -4.42 3.23
C PHE A 218 -1.28 -4.06 1.75
N ILE A 219 -1.14 -2.78 1.42
CA ILE A 219 -0.96 -2.32 0.04
C ILE A 219 0.33 -2.90 -0.55
N ILE A 220 1.42 -2.92 0.21
CA ILE A 220 2.70 -3.51 -0.23
C ILE A 220 2.52 -5.00 -0.50
N ALA A 221 1.93 -5.75 0.43
CA ALA A 221 1.72 -7.18 0.28
C ALA A 221 0.71 -7.52 -0.83
N TRP A 222 -0.36 -6.72 -0.99
CA TRP A 222 -1.36 -6.90 -2.05
C TRP A 222 -0.75 -6.78 -3.46
N ASN A 223 0.17 -5.83 -3.65
CA ASN A 223 0.84 -5.59 -4.92
C ASN A 223 2.08 -6.47 -5.14
N GLU A 224 2.44 -7.30 -4.15
CA GLU A 224 3.64 -8.12 -4.25
C GLU A 224 3.50 -9.20 -5.34
N LEU A 225 4.49 -9.25 -6.22
CA LEU A 225 4.55 -10.19 -7.32
C LEU A 225 5.71 -11.15 -7.20
N LEU A 226 6.90 -10.64 -6.85
CA LEU A 226 8.17 -11.34 -7.01
C LEU A 226 8.23 -12.62 -6.16
N TYR A 227 7.90 -12.49 -4.87
CA TYR A 227 7.92 -13.63 -3.96
C TYR A 227 6.80 -14.65 -4.25
N PRO A 228 5.52 -14.24 -4.44
CA PRO A 228 4.49 -15.18 -4.87
C PRO A 228 4.82 -15.91 -6.18
N LEU A 229 5.47 -15.25 -7.15
CA LEU A 229 5.85 -15.86 -8.42
C LEU A 229 6.84 -17.01 -8.23
N VAL A 230 7.78 -16.87 -7.27
CA VAL A 230 8.84 -17.85 -7.01
C VAL A 230 8.39 -18.93 -6.02
N PHE A 231 7.67 -18.56 -4.97
CA PHE A 231 7.36 -19.44 -3.84
C PHE A 231 5.97 -20.07 -3.91
N ALA A 232 5.04 -19.53 -4.72
CA ALA A 232 3.67 -20.02 -4.88
C ALA A 232 3.45 -20.62 -6.29
N THR A 233 4.04 -21.76 -6.56
CA THR A 233 3.99 -22.41 -7.89
C THR A 233 2.71 -23.20 -8.13
N ARG A 234 1.97 -23.58 -7.06
CA ARG A 234 0.70 -24.32 -7.16
C ARG A 234 -0.49 -23.38 -7.13
N SER A 235 -1.54 -23.68 -7.92
CA SER A 235 -2.78 -22.91 -7.95
C SER A 235 -3.42 -22.68 -6.58
N MET A 236 -3.16 -23.56 -5.59
CA MET A 236 -3.66 -23.43 -4.21
C MET A 236 -3.08 -22.24 -3.46
N THR A 237 -1.93 -21.71 -3.88
CA THR A 237 -1.18 -20.65 -3.17
C THR A 237 -0.94 -19.40 -4.01
N LYS A 238 -1.14 -19.46 -5.33
CA LYS A 238 -0.93 -18.33 -6.23
C LYS A 238 -1.83 -17.14 -5.88
N THR A 239 -1.27 -15.95 -6.05
CA THR A 239 -1.97 -14.67 -5.87
C THR A 239 -2.50 -14.13 -7.20
N LEU A 240 -3.31 -13.07 -7.16
CA LEU A 240 -3.80 -12.39 -8.38
C LEU A 240 -2.68 -11.79 -9.21
N SER A 241 -1.64 -11.25 -8.57
CA SER A 241 -0.47 -10.70 -9.27
C SER A 241 0.21 -11.78 -10.12
N VAL A 242 0.34 -13.00 -9.60
CA VAL A 242 0.85 -14.16 -10.36
C VAL A 242 -0.11 -14.54 -11.48
N GLY A 243 -1.42 -14.56 -11.21
CA GLY A 243 -2.45 -14.84 -12.22
C GLY A 243 -2.42 -13.88 -13.40
N LEU A 244 -2.13 -12.60 -13.15
CA LEU A 244 -1.97 -11.60 -14.19
C LEU A 244 -0.77 -11.93 -15.13
N VAL A 245 0.36 -12.35 -14.55
CA VAL A 245 1.54 -12.75 -15.31
C VAL A 245 1.28 -14.06 -16.08
N GLU A 246 0.61 -15.02 -15.47
CA GLU A 246 0.22 -16.27 -16.16
C GLU A 246 -0.61 -16.00 -17.41
N MET A 247 -1.64 -15.13 -17.29
CA MET A 247 -2.44 -14.73 -18.47
C MET A 247 -1.61 -14.06 -19.56
N ALA A 248 -0.57 -13.30 -19.17
CA ALA A 248 0.29 -12.60 -20.14
C ALA A 248 1.21 -13.52 -20.94
N VAL A 249 1.54 -14.70 -20.39
CA VAL A 249 2.52 -15.64 -20.98
C VAL A 249 1.89 -16.95 -21.47
N ASP A 250 0.59 -17.18 -21.26
CA ASP A 250 -0.10 -18.41 -21.62
C ASP A 250 -0.32 -18.50 -23.15
N PRO A 251 0.32 -19.44 -23.86
CA PRO A 251 0.14 -19.63 -25.30
C PRO A 251 -1.29 -20.02 -25.69
N SER A 252 -2.07 -20.63 -24.80
CA SER A 252 -3.45 -21.06 -25.06
C SER A 252 -4.43 -19.89 -25.25
N MET A 253 -4.05 -18.69 -24.80
CA MET A 253 -4.83 -17.46 -24.96
C MET A 253 -4.83 -16.89 -26.40
N GLY A 254 -4.15 -17.56 -27.33
CA GLY A 254 -4.06 -17.20 -28.76
C GLY A 254 -2.86 -16.32 -29.10
N ALA A 255 -2.79 -15.90 -30.37
CA ALA A 255 -1.71 -15.05 -30.86
C ALA A 255 -1.82 -13.64 -30.22
N GLY A 256 -1.00 -13.37 -29.25
CA GLY A 256 -0.93 -12.11 -28.51
C GLY A 256 -1.47 -12.18 -27.09
N ARG A 257 -1.13 -11.16 -26.30
CA ARG A 257 -1.58 -11.06 -24.90
C ARG A 257 -3.07 -10.74 -24.84
N PRO A 258 -3.84 -11.36 -23.92
CA PRO A 258 -5.26 -11.08 -23.72
C PRO A 258 -5.45 -9.76 -22.93
N TRP A 259 -5.19 -8.62 -23.57
CA TRP A 259 -5.25 -7.31 -22.93
C TRP A 259 -6.61 -6.97 -22.33
N ASP A 260 -7.70 -7.47 -22.94
CA ASP A 260 -9.07 -7.39 -22.45
C ASP A 260 -9.23 -8.02 -21.07
N LEU A 261 -8.80 -9.28 -20.92
CA LEU A 261 -8.86 -10.02 -19.66
C LEU A 261 -7.87 -9.45 -18.62
N MET A 262 -6.65 -9.12 -19.06
CA MET A 262 -5.65 -8.51 -18.18
C MET A 262 -6.12 -7.16 -17.63
N SER A 263 -6.76 -6.34 -18.46
CA SER A 263 -7.32 -5.06 -18.02
C SER A 263 -8.48 -5.25 -17.04
N ALA A 264 -9.38 -6.20 -17.31
CA ALA A 264 -10.47 -6.51 -16.40
C ALA A 264 -9.96 -7.08 -15.06
N LEU A 265 -8.93 -7.92 -15.07
CA LEU A 265 -8.27 -8.40 -13.85
C LEU A 265 -7.60 -7.25 -13.10
N SER A 266 -6.91 -6.34 -13.79
CA SER A 266 -6.29 -5.16 -13.18
C SER A 266 -7.31 -4.25 -12.50
N VAL A 267 -8.46 -4.00 -13.13
CA VAL A 267 -9.58 -3.26 -12.49
C VAL A 267 -10.07 -3.98 -11.24
N ALA A 268 -10.25 -5.31 -11.29
CA ALA A 268 -10.65 -6.08 -10.11
C ALA A 268 -9.61 -6.01 -8.97
N MET A 269 -8.31 -5.95 -9.32
CA MET A 269 -7.23 -5.79 -8.33
C MET A 269 -7.18 -4.38 -7.71
N ILE A 270 -7.62 -3.34 -8.39
CA ILE A 270 -7.67 -1.98 -7.86
C ILE A 270 -8.75 -1.83 -6.78
N ILE A 271 -9.87 -2.55 -6.88
CA ILE A 271 -11.04 -2.39 -6.01
C ILE A 271 -10.71 -2.50 -4.52
N PRO A 272 -10.02 -3.54 -4.00
CA PRO A 272 -9.73 -3.66 -2.56
C PRO A 272 -8.86 -2.52 -2.03
N VAL A 273 -7.86 -2.10 -2.81
CA VAL A 273 -6.97 -0.99 -2.43
C VAL A 273 -7.74 0.32 -2.41
N LEU A 274 -8.58 0.56 -3.41
CA LEU A 274 -9.42 1.77 -3.50
C LEU A 274 -10.39 1.84 -2.31
N LEU A 275 -11.09 0.74 -2.03
CA LEU A 275 -12.00 0.66 -0.88
C LEU A 275 -11.26 0.91 0.43
N LEU A 276 -10.10 0.27 0.62
CA LEU A 276 -9.29 0.45 1.81
C LEU A 276 -8.86 1.92 1.97
N VAL A 277 -8.36 2.56 0.91
CA VAL A 277 -7.97 3.98 0.96
C VAL A 277 -9.17 4.88 1.24
N LEU A 278 -10.31 4.69 0.56
CA LEU A 278 -11.52 5.49 0.76
C LEU A 278 -12.07 5.41 2.19
N PHE A 279 -12.10 4.21 2.78
CA PHE A 279 -12.59 4.04 4.15
C PHE A 279 -11.63 4.57 5.20
N PHE A 280 -10.32 4.44 4.96
CA PHE A 280 -9.29 4.73 5.97
C PHE A 280 -8.46 5.99 5.68
N GLN A 281 -8.78 6.79 4.64
CA GLN A 281 -8.03 7.99 4.25
C GLN A 281 -7.75 8.95 5.41
N ARG A 282 -8.70 9.14 6.33
CA ARG A 282 -8.51 10.02 7.51
C ARG A 282 -7.43 9.51 8.45
N LEU A 283 -7.35 8.19 8.65
CA LEU A 283 -6.32 7.57 9.49
C LEU A 283 -4.94 7.64 8.80
N ILE A 284 -4.89 7.44 7.49
CA ILE A 284 -3.65 7.55 6.71
C ILE A 284 -3.09 8.97 6.83
N ILE A 285 -3.92 9.99 6.57
CA ILE A 285 -3.50 11.40 6.64
C ILE A 285 -3.05 11.74 8.06
N SER A 286 -3.83 11.38 9.09
CA SER A 286 -3.48 11.70 10.49
C SER A 286 -2.21 11.00 10.97
N GLY A 287 -1.94 9.78 10.48
CA GLY A 287 -0.72 9.04 10.81
C GLY A 287 0.52 9.63 10.15
N LEU A 288 0.43 10.04 8.88
CA LEU A 288 1.56 10.62 8.16
C LEU A 288 1.89 12.06 8.63
N THR A 289 0.87 12.87 8.93
CA THR A 289 1.09 14.27 9.31
C THR A 289 1.59 14.45 10.73
N ARG A 290 1.20 13.60 11.69
CA ARG A 290 1.72 13.65 13.07
C ARG A 290 3.21 13.34 13.16
N GLY A 291 3.77 12.56 12.25
CA GLY A 291 5.20 12.29 12.16
C GLY A 291 6.02 13.41 11.50
N ALA A 292 5.37 14.34 10.78
CA ALA A 292 6.03 15.39 9.99
C ALA A 292 6.06 16.77 10.68
N VAL A 293 5.26 17.00 11.73
CA VAL A 293 5.24 18.25 12.47
C VAL A 293 6.08 18.08 13.72
N LYS A 294 7.29 18.64 13.69
CA LYS A 294 8.14 18.90 14.83
C LYS A 294 7.83 20.28 15.39
#